data_63f85ac0083c6fea144925f7dfb12400
#
_entry.id   63f85ac0083c6fea144925f7dfb12400
#
_cell.length_a   1.000
_cell.length_b   1.000
_cell.length_c   1.000
_cell.angle_alpha   90.00
_cell.angle_beta   90.00
_cell.angle_gamma   90.00
#
_symmetry.space_group_name_H-M   'P 1'
#
loop_
_entity.id
_entity.type
_entity.pdbx_description
1 polymer ?
#
loop_
_entity_poly.entity_id
_entity_poly.type
_entity_poly.pdbx_seq_one_letter_code
_entity_poly.pdbx_strand_id
1 'polypeptide(L)'
;MARAQQGTVGCMTNIIDSVRSDRDTIFRQLSELVGFNSVHNEPGLEDQAQGASQWVKAALEEAGATVETIETADGSTAILGERKGEEGAKTVLLYSHYDVVPAGDRAAWESAPFTLTERADAEGTTRWYGRGAADCKGNVAMHLAALRALEANGGTKVNLKYLIEGSEERGGEGLSQLIKDRPELFAADAILIADAGNAAVGQPTLTTSLRGGAQIEVEVNTLAAPVHSGQFGGAAPDAVKALMRTLDSLTDEYGRTTIDGVDTSAHWQGQEYPAEAFRGDAQLLEGTEIMGSKDPEGATPVADMVWSRPAISVTGFTSTPVAEAVNAVPATAAAKLNLRVPAGTDARAIGEAVCEHVKNHAPWGAHVKAEVVEANAGFSTDPEKPAVALLGQCLSEAYGKDTAAQGMGGSIPLTTELQEAHPNAEIALYGVEEPKCTIHSANESVDPTEIEHVAAAEALFLQRYA
;
A
#
# COMPACT_ATOMS: atom_id res chain seq x y z
N MET A 1 -20.01 41.54 -8.74
CA MET A 1 -19.58 40.17 -8.47
C MET A 1 -18.57 39.63 -9.51
N ALA A 2 -17.86 40.43 -10.27
CA ALA A 2 -16.94 39.95 -11.33
C ALA A 2 -15.42 40.13 -11.02
N ARG A 3 -15.05 40.57 -9.81
CA ARG A 3 -13.63 40.79 -9.45
C ARG A 3 -13.00 39.70 -8.56
N ALA A 4 -13.80 38.78 -8.01
CA ALA A 4 -13.26 37.70 -7.13
C ALA A 4 -12.79 36.47 -7.90
N GLN A 5 -13.27 36.23 -9.12
CA GLN A 5 -12.85 35.06 -9.93
C GLN A 5 -11.50 35.24 -10.66
N GLN A 6 -11.05 36.47 -10.91
CA GLN A 6 -9.78 36.72 -11.62
C GLN A 6 -8.54 36.56 -10.71
N GLY A 7 -8.69 36.69 -9.38
CA GLY A 7 -7.56 36.55 -8.46
C GLY A 7 -7.18 35.08 -8.15
N THR A 8 -8.17 34.20 -8.17
CA THR A 8 -7.96 32.77 -7.87
C THR A 8 -7.31 32.00 -9.04
N VAL A 9 -7.70 32.31 -10.27
CA VAL A 9 -7.15 31.64 -11.47
C VAL A 9 -5.66 32.00 -11.68
N GLY A 10 -5.27 33.27 -11.41
CA GLY A 10 -3.88 33.68 -11.54
C GLY A 10 -2.95 33.07 -10.49
N CYS A 11 -3.45 32.79 -9.26
CA CYS A 11 -2.68 32.16 -8.21
C CYS A 11 -2.45 30.65 -8.47
N MET A 12 -3.47 29.94 -8.99
CA MET A 12 -3.37 28.51 -9.32
C MET A 12 -2.34 28.22 -10.43
N THR A 13 -2.32 29.05 -11.46
CA THR A 13 -1.36 28.91 -12.57
C THR A 13 0.08 29.06 -12.06
N ASN A 14 0.31 29.92 -11.09
CA ASN A 14 1.63 30.14 -10.51
C ASN A 14 2.17 28.94 -9.72
N ILE A 15 1.34 28.24 -8.93
CA ILE A 15 1.77 27.07 -8.15
C ILE A 15 2.18 25.92 -9.10
N ILE A 16 1.33 25.60 -10.08
CA ILE A 16 1.60 24.53 -11.06
C ILE A 16 2.87 24.84 -11.86
N ASP A 17 3.01 26.07 -12.34
CA ASP A 17 4.19 26.50 -13.09
C ASP A 17 5.44 26.52 -12.21
N SER A 18 5.32 26.87 -10.93
CA SER A 18 6.44 26.84 -9.96
C SER A 18 6.96 25.42 -9.77
N VAL A 19 6.08 24.43 -9.59
CA VAL A 19 6.49 23.02 -9.47
C VAL A 19 7.16 22.52 -10.76
N ARG A 20 6.55 22.78 -11.93
CA ARG A 20 7.14 22.36 -13.21
C ARG A 20 8.51 22.96 -13.48
N SER A 21 8.74 24.19 -13.07
CA SER A 21 10.04 24.83 -13.21
C SER A 21 11.10 24.32 -12.22
N ASP A 22 10.68 23.55 -11.20
CA ASP A 22 11.54 23.01 -10.14
C ASP A 22 12.04 21.57 -10.41
N ARG A 23 11.72 21.00 -11.58
CA ARG A 23 12.01 19.60 -11.97
C ARG A 23 13.46 19.19 -11.71
N ASP A 24 14.42 20.04 -12.03
CA ASP A 24 15.85 19.75 -11.81
C ASP A 24 16.19 19.63 -10.33
N THR A 25 15.55 20.44 -9.47
CA THR A 25 15.71 20.35 -8.01
C THR A 25 15.08 19.08 -7.48
N ILE A 26 13.88 18.74 -7.96
CA ILE A 26 13.18 17.49 -7.61
C ILE A 26 14.04 16.28 -7.96
N PHE A 27 14.56 16.21 -9.19
CA PHE A 27 15.45 15.13 -9.63
C PHE A 27 16.69 15.03 -8.75
N ARG A 28 17.36 16.16 -8.45
CA ARG A 28 18.56 16.18 -7.62
C ARG A 28 18.26 15.65 -6.20
N GLN A 29 17.22 16.16 -5.55
CA GLN A 29 16.85 15.74 -4.20
C GLN A 29 16.45 14.27 -4.15
N LEU A 30 15.66 13.80 -5.11
CA LEU A 30 15.30 12.38 -5.21
C LEU A 30 16.53 11.52 -5.49
N SER A 31 17.46 11.97 -6.34
CA SER A 31 18.71 11.27 -6.63
C SER A 31 19.60 11.13 -5.40
N GLU A 32 19.71 12.19 -4.59
CA GLU A 32 20.45 12.15 -3.34
C GLU A 32 19.82 11.14 -2.36
N LEU A 33 18.50 11.15 -2.22
CA LEU A 33 17.78 10.27 -1.29
C LEU A 33 17.77 8.80 -1.76
N VAL A 34 17.59 8.55 -3.06
CA VAL A 34 17.69 7.20 -3.66
C VAL A 34 19.09 6.62 -3.49
N GLY A 35 20.12 7.48 -3.44
CA GLY A 35 21.50 7.07 -3.20
C GLY A 35 21.72 6.29 -1.90
N PHE A 36 20.84 6.43 -0.91
CA PHE A 36 20.89 5.65 0.33
C PHE A 36 20.16 4.32 0.17
N ASN A 37 20.84 3.21 0.40
CA ASN A 37 20.24 1.89 0.53
C ASN A 37 19.63 1.73 1.94
N SER A 38 18.53 2.43 2.19
CA SER A 38 17.91 2.55 3.51
C SER A 38 16.97 1.40 3.86
N VAL A 39 17.38 0.16 3.60
CA VAL A 39 16.64 -1.03 4.03
C VAL A 39 16.73 -1.15 5.54
N HIS A 40 15.59 -1.10 6.22
CA HIS A 40 15.52 -1.22 7.69
C HIS A 40 15.94 -2.62 8.16
N ASN A 41 16.66 -2.70 9.29
CA ASN A 41 17.14 -3.96 9.91
C ASN A 41 17.91 -4.87 8.97
N GLU A 42 18.59 -4.32 7.95
CA GLU A 42 19.47 -5.11 7.09
C GLU A 42 20.92 -4.99 7.57
N PRO A 43 21.59 -6.08 7.97
CA PRO A 43 22.96 -6.05 8.51
C PRO A 43 23.94 -5.38 7.56
N GLY A 44 24.64 -4.35 8.07
CA GLY A 44 25.64 -3.60 7.33
C GLY A 44 25.08 -2.41 6.53
N LEU A 45 23.80 -2.10 6.67
CA LEU A 45 23.14 -0.94 6.06
C LEU A 45 22.71 0.12 7.08
N GLU A 46 23.10 -0.02 8.35
CA GLU A 46 22.71 0.91 9.43
C GLU A 46 23.13 2.35 9.11
N ASP A 47 24.36 2.55 8.57
CA ASP A 47 24.85 3.87 8.16
C ASP A 47 24.04 4.46 6.99
N GLN A 48 23.48 3.60 6.13
CA GLN A 48 22.65 4.02 5.00
C GLN A 48 21.26 4.50 5.46
N ALA A 49 20.62 3.77 6.37
CA ALA A 49 19.36 4.18 6.97
C ALA A 49 19.53 5.47 7.79
N GLN A 50 20.60 5.57 8.57
CA GLN A 50 20.94 6.78 9.31
C GLN A 50 21.23 7.97 8.38
N GLY A 51 21.94 7.74 7.28
CA GLY A 51 22.24 8.77 6.27
C GLY A 51 20.97 9.31 5.63
N ALA A 52 20.02 8.44 5.26
CA ALA A 52 18.71 8.83 4.73
C ALA A 52 17.92 9.66 5.74
N SER A 53 17.86 9.21 7.00
CA SER A 53 17.19 9.93 8.09
C SER A 53 17.77 11.33 8.29
N GLN A 54 19.11 11.46 8.31
CA GLN A 54 19.78 12.74 8.46
C GLN A 54 19.52 13.67 7.26
N TRP A 55 19.51 13.13 6.06
CA TRP A 55 19.20 13.88 4.85
C TRP A 55 17.77 14.44 4.89
N VAL A 56 16.77 13.59 5.23
CA VAL A 56 15.36 14.02 5.34
C VAL A 56 15.22 15.10 6.42
N LYS A 57 15.83 14.91 7.58
CA LYS A 57 15.86 15.92 8.66
C LYS A 57 16.36 17.26 8.14
N ALA A 58 17.52 17.27 7.50
CA ALA A 58 18.13 18.49 6.98
C ALA A 58 17.25 19.17 5.91
N ALA A 59 16.63 18.39 5.03
CA ALA A 59 15.73 18.91 3.99
C ALA A 59 14.47 19.56 4.57
N LEU A 60 13.89 19.00 5.63
CA LEU A 60 12.73 19.59 6.32
C LEU A 60 13.14 20.86 7.11
N GLU A 61 14.33 20.87 7.72
CA GLU A 61 14.88 22.08 8.38
C GLU A 61 15.13 23.20 7.38
N GLU A 62 15.65 22.89 6.18
CA GLU A 62 15.80 23.85 5.07
C GLU A 62 14.45 24.40 4.59
N ALA A 63 13.40 23.55 4.60
CA ALA A 63 12.03 23.95 4.31
C ALA A 63 11.35 24.72 5.45
N GLY A 64 12.08 25.05 6.51
CA GLY A 64 11.61 25.90 7.61
C GLY A 64 10.87 25.17 8.74
N ALA A 65 10.96 23.84 8.81
CA ALA A 65 10.40 23.09 9.92
C ALA A 65 11.38 23.05 11.13
N THR A 66 10.82 22.97 12.33
CA THR A 66 11.55 22.50 13.51
C THR A 66 11.45 20.99 13.56
N VAL A 67 12.59 20.28 13.54
CA VAL A 67 12.60 18.82 13.38
C VAL A 67 13.15 18.13 14.63
N GLU A 68 12.39 17.15 15.13
CA GLU A 68 12.78 16.17 16.13
C GLU A 68 12.93 14.79 15.48
N THR A 69 13.91 14.01 15.93
CA THR A 69 14.07 12.61 15.55
C THR A 69 13.86 11.73 16.78
N ILE A 70 13.04 10.69 16.63
CA ILE A 70 12.75 9.74 17.70
C ILE A 70 13.19 8.35 17.26
N GLU A 71 14.07 7.72 18.04
CA GLU A 71 14.38 6.31 17.88
C GLU A 71 13.17 5.49 18.37
N THR A 72 12.65 4.65 17.50
CA THR A 72 11.45 3.85 17.75
C THR A 72 11.80 2.48 18.36
N ALA A 73 10.81 1.75 18.84
CA ALA A 73 11.00 0.48 19.54
C ALA A 73 11.65 -0.62 18.68
N ASP A 74 11.52 -0.55 17.36
CA ASP A 74 12.15 -1.47 16.39
C ASP A 74 13.55 -1.02 15.93
N GLY A 75 14.06 0.09 16.50
CA GLY A 75 15.37 0.66 16.18
C GLY A 75 15.40 1.54 14.92
N SER A 76 14.25 1.80 14.31
CA SER A 76 14.14 2.78 13.23
C SER A 76 14.12 4.22 13.78
N THR A 77 14.15 5.20 12.89
CA THR A 77 14.06 6.62 13.28
C THR A 77 12.81 7.24 12.65
N ALA A 78 11.87 7.66 13.50
CA ALA A 78 10.79 8.53 13.08
C ALA A 78 11.25 9.99 13.07
N ILE A 79 10.97 10.71 11.99
CA ILE A 79 11.29 12.13 11.82
C ILE A 79 10.00 12.92 11.96
N LEU A 80 9.95 13.77 12.97
CA LEU A 80 8.82 14.64 13.26
C LEU A 80 9.22 16.08 12.97
N GLY A 81 8.55 16.72 12.03
CA GLY A 81 8.73 18.12 11.72
C GLY A 81 7.49 18.95 12.11
N GLU A 82 7.69 20.17 12.55
CA GLU A 82 6.60 21.10 12.81
C GLU A 82 6.90 22.47 12.20
N ARG A 83 5.88 23.07 11.60
CA ARG A 83 5.88 24.46 11.16
C ARG A 83 4.59 25.12 11.56
N LYS A 84 4.67 26.18 12.32
CA LYS A 84 3.47 26.91 12.81
C LYS A 84 2.90 27.80 11.73
N GLY A 85 1.58 27.77 11.60
CA GLY A 85 0.79 28.67 10.79
C GLY A 85 0.29 29.89 11.56
N GLU A 86 -0.86 30.41 11.17
CA GLU A 86 -1.54 31.51 11.89
C GLU A 86 -2.13 31.01 13.24
N GLU A 87 -2.32 31.91 14.18
CA GLU A 87 -2.92 31.56 15.48
C GLU A 87 -4.34 31.00 15.29
N GLY A 88 -4.62 29.83 15.86
CA GLY A 88 -5.91 29.15 15.74
C GLY A 88 -6.15 28.44 14.40
N ALA A 89 -5.13 28.38 13.53
CA ALA A 89 -5.25 27.67 12.27
C ALA A 89 -5.34 26.15 12.46
N LYS A 90 -5.98 25.47 11.51
CA LYS A 90 -6.01 24.02 11.41
C LYS A 90 -4.62 23.44 11.26
N THR A 91 -4.46 22.18 11.63
CA THR A 91 -3.22 21.43 11.52
C THR A 91 -3.34 20.36 10.45
N VAL A 92 -2.38 20.29 9.54
CA VAL A 92 -2.24 19.24 8.54
C VAL A 92 -0.99 18.42 8.84
N LEU A 93 -1.13 17.10 8.92
CA LEU A 93 -0.01 16.17 9.01
C LEU A 93 0.24 15.56 7.63
N LEU A 94 1.49 15.62 7.16
CA LEU A 94 1.98 15.02 5.93
C LEU A 94 2.83 13.82 6.28
N TYR A 95 2.50 12.65 5.69
CA TYR A 95 3.21 11.39 5.92
C TYR A 95 3.83 10.85 4.64
N SER A 96 5.02 10.30 4.76
CA SER A 96 5.69 9.39 3.83
C SER A 96 6.76 8.59 4.58
N HIS A 97 7.47 7.66 3.91
CA HIS A 97 8.59 6.93 4.51
C HIS A 97 9.87 7.03 3.67
N TYR A 98 11.03 6.78 4.29
CA TYR A 98 12.33 6.85 3.63
C TYR A 98 13.05 5.51 3.56
N ASP A 99 12.57 4.49 4.25
CA ASP A 99 13.07 3.13 4.10
C ASP A 99 12.58 2.52 2.77
N VAL A 100 13.18 1.42 2.40
CA VAL A 100 12.89 0.73 1.13
C VAL A 100 13.04 -0.78 1.28
N VAL A 101 12.35 -1.56 0.45
CA VAL A 101 12.63 -3.00 0.33
C VAL A 101 14.01 -3.24 -0.31
N PRO A 102 14.64 -4.41 -0.06
CA PRO A 102 15.88 -4.79 -0.73
C PRO A 102 15.76 -4.73 -2.27
N ALA A 103 16.87 -4.42 -2.94
CA ALA A 103 16.91 -4.37 -4.41
C ALA A 103 16.64 -5.74 -5.08
N GLY A 104 16.71 -6.83 -4.34
CA GLY A 104 16.55 -8.18 -4.89
C GLY A 104 17.70 -8.56 -5.83
N ASP A 105 17.38 -9.29 -6.90
CA ASP A 105 18.38 -9.70 -7.89
C ASP A 105 18.88 -8.49 -8.70
N ARG A 106 20.11 -8.08 -8.43
CA ARG A 106 20.75 -6.95 -9.13
C ARG A 106 20.95 -7.20 -10.63
N ALA A 107 20.98 -8.45 -11.07
CA ALA A 107 21.11 -8.75 -12.49
C ALA A 107 19.82 -8.48 -13.30
N ALA A 108 18.68 -8.36 -12.61
CA ALA A 108 17.41 -7.98 -13.21
C ALA A 108 17.25 -6.46 -13.42
N TRP A 109 18.15 -5.63 -12.83
CA TRP A 109 18.14 -4.19 -12.97
C TRP A 109 18.93 -3.75 -14.23
N GLU A 110 18.33 -2.90 -15.02
CA GLU A 110 18.99 -2.28 -16.20
C GLU A 110 19.91 -1.11 -15.83
N SER A 111 19.67 -0.47 -14.68
CA SER A 111 20.53 0.56 -14.05
C SER A 111 20.76 0.22 -12.59
N ALA A 112 21.81 0.80 -11.96
CA ALA A 112 22.10 0.54 -10.56
C ALA A 112 20.90 0.97 -9.67
N PRO A 113 20.36 0.11 -8.78
CA PRO A 113 19.14 0.37 -8.03
C PRO A 113 19.21 1.60 -7.10
N PHE A 114 20.39 1.94 -6.60
CA PHE A 114 20.62 3.09 -5.73
C PHE A 114 21.33 4.24 -6.45
N THR A 115 21.05 4.41 -7.75
CA THR A 115 21.50 5.53 -8.57
C THR A 115 20.35 5.96 -9.45
N LEU A 116 19.67 7.06 -9.10
CA LEU A 116 18.55 7.54 -9.88
C LEU A 116 18.95 7.80 -11.32
N THR A 117 18.32 7.15 -12.27
CA THR A 117 18.65 7.20 -13.68
C THR A 117 17.44 7.60 -14.50
N GLU A 118 17.55 8.71 -15.22
CA GLU A 118 16.53 9.10 -16.19
C GLU A 118 16.71 8.31 -17.48
N ARG A 119 15.66 7.64 -17.93
CA ARG A 119 15.62 6.93 -19.23
C ARG A 119 14.20 6.79 -19.74
N ALA A 120 14.04 6.55 -21.03
CA ALA A 120 12.74 6.23 -21.62
C ALA A 120 12.33 4.79 -21.29
N ASP A 121 11.04 4.59 -21.05
CA ASP A 121 10.42 3.27 -20.99
C ASP A 121 10.22 2.66 -22.38
N ALA A 122 9.60 1.49 -22.45
CA ALA A 122 9.33 0.79 -23.71
C ALA A 122 8.40 1.57 -24.66
N GLU A 123 7.64 2.51 -24.15
CA GLU A 123 6.70 3.37 -24.92
C GLU A 123 7.32 4.71 -25.28
N GLY A 124 8.57 4.96 -24.86
CA GLY A 124 9.29 6.21 -25.10
C GLY A 124 9.00 7.32 -24.11
N THR A 125 8.30 7.03 -22.99
CA THR A 125 8.04 7.99 -21.94
C THR A 125 9.24 8.08 -20.98
N THR A 126 9.65 9.29 -20.64
CA THR A 126 10.74 9.52 -19.69
C THR A 126 10.30 9.13 -18.29
N ARG A 127 11.08 8.26 -17.62
CA ARG A 127 10.89 7.85 -16.23
C ARG A 127 12.20 7.95 -15.44
N TRP A 128 12.10 8.06 -14.13
CA TRP A 128 13.23 8.07 -13.22
C TRP A 128 13.30 6.73 -12.48
N TYR A 129 14.35 5.97 -12.78
CA TYR A 129 14.55 4.61 -12.28
C TYR A 129 15.46 4.58 -11.07
N GLY A 130 15.03 3.90 -10.02
CA GLY A 130 15.80 3.66 -8.78
C GLY A 130 14.93 3.05 -7.70
N ARG A 131 15.51 2.30 -6.77
CA ARG A 131 14.78 1.75 -5.62
C ARG A 131 14.33 2.89 -4.70
N GLY A 132 13.03 2.92 -4.38
CA GLY A 132 12.42 4.00 -3.63
C GLY A 132 12.04 5.21 -4.49
N ALA A 133 12.24 5.17 -5.81
CA ALA A 133 11.90 6.30 -6.68
C ALA A 133 10.41 6.65 -6.65
N ALA A 134 9.54 5.66 -6.47
CA ALA A 134 8.11 5.83 -6.24
C ALA A 134 7.77 5.57 -4.76
N ASP A 135 8.17 4.43 -4.25
CA ASP A 135 7.81 3.88 -2.96
C ASP A 135 9.00 3.92 -1.98
N CYS A 136 9.11 4.93 -1.11
CA CYS A 136 8.24 6.10 -0.97
C CYS A 136 9.04 7.41 -1.05
N LYS A 137 10.35 7.37 -1.41
CA LYS A 137 11.25 8.55 -1.50
C LYS A 137 10.76 9.58 -2.52
N GLY A 138 10.04 9.13 -3.57
CA GLY A 138 9.35 10.00 -4.52
C GLY A 138 8.34 10.90 -3.84
N ASN A 139 7.59 10.38 -2.87
CA ASN A 139 6.64 11.14 -2.08
C ASN A 139 7.34 12.13 -1.12
N VAL A 140 8.50 11.78 -0.56
CA VAL A 140 9.32 12.75 0.21
C VAL A 140 9.75 13.92 -0.68
N ALA A 141 10.24 13.63 -1.89
CA ALA A 141 10.63 14.67 -2.85
C ALA A 141 9.44 15.52 -3.31
N MET A 142 8.26 14.91 -3.45
CA MET A 142 6.99 15.55 -3.77
C MET A 142 6.60 16.56 -2.67
N HIS A 143 6.62 16.16 -1.38
CA HIS A 143 6.35 17.08 -0.27
C HIS A 143 7.29 18.28 -0.28
N LEU A 144 8.60 18.07 -0.49
CA LEU A 144 9.57 19.16 -0.55
C LEU A 144 9.30 20.10 -1.74
N ALA A 145 8.91 19.58 -2.89
CA ALA A 145 8.54 20.39 -4.06
C ALA A 145 7.26 21.20 -3.81
N ALA A 146 6.24 20.59 -3.18
CA ALA A 146 5.02 21.27 -2.79
C ALA A 146 5.30 22.46 -1.86
N LEU A 147 6.16 22.26 -0.86
CA LEU A 147 6.56 23.31 0.08
C LEU A 147 7.28 24.47 -0.61
N ARG A 148 8.23 24.19 -1.51
CA ARG A 148 8.93 25.25 -2.25
C ARG A 148 7.97 26.05 -3.13
N ALA A 149 7.06 25.37 -3.84
CA ALA A 149 6.05 26.02 -4.65
C ALA A 149 5.09 26.87 -3.80
N LEU A 150 4.70 26.35 -2.64
CA LEU A 150 3.84 27.04 -1.69
C LEU A 150 4.50 28.34 -1.18
N GLU A 151 5.76 28.27 -0.75
CA GLU A 151 6.53 29.44 -0.28
C GLU A 151 6.69 30.49 -1.38
N ALA A 152 7.01 30.09 -2.60
CA ALA A 152 7.12 30.99 -3.74
C ALA A 152 5.80 31.69 -4.10
N ASN A 153 4.64 31.16 -3.64
CA ASN A 153 3.32 31.67 -3.97
C ASN A 153 2.53 32.17 -2.73
N GLY A 154 3.22 32.62 -1.70
CA GLY A 154 2.63 33.32 -0.55
C GLY A 154 2.43 32.45 0.70
N GLY A 155 2.90 31.21 0.70
CA GLY A 155 2.89 30.31 1.86
C GLY A 155 1.52 29.73 2.19
N THR A 156 1.40 29.21 3.40
CA THR A 156 0.14 28.70 3.95
C THR A 156 -0.14 29.29 5.32
N LYS A 157 -1.42 29.27 5.70
CA LYS A 157 -1.88 29.68 7.03
C LYS A 157 -1.97 28.53 8.02
N VAL A 158 -2.05 27.28 7.54
CA VAL A 158 -2.21 26.09 8.40
C VAL A 158 -0.94 25.74 9.14
N ASN A 159 -1.09 25.12 10.30
CA ASN A 159 0.02 24.44 10.95
C ASN A 159 0.37 23.18 10.16
N LEU A 160 1.66 22.95 9.93
CA LEU A 160 2.14 21.75 9.27
C LEU A 160 2.85 20.86 10.28
N LYS A 161 2.54 19.57 10.22
CA LYS A 161 3.31 18.50 10.83
C LYS A 161 3.82 17.57 9.74
N TYR A 162 5.01 17.05 9.93
CA TYR A 162 5.62 16.05 9.05
C TYR A 162 5.90 14.81 9.89
N LEU A 163 5.57 13.67 9.34
CA LEU A 163 5.90 12.37 9.88
C LEU A 163 6.54 11.55 8.77
N ILE A 164 7.87 11.39 8.84
CA ILE A 164 8.60 10.59 7.85
C ILE A 164 9.17 9.38 8.57
N GLU A 165 8.69 8.21 8.19
CA GLU A 165 8.97 6.93 8.83
C GLU A 165 10.22 6.25 8.24
N GLY A 166 10.82 5.33 8.98
CA GLY A 166 12.02 4.61 8.58
C GLY A 166 11.93 3.10 8.66
N SER A 167 10.72 2.52 8.80
CA SER A 167 10.52 1.06 8.91
C SER A 167 9.17 0.57 8.33
N GLU A 168 8.50 1.37 7.50
CA GLU A 168 7.22 1.01 6.89
C GLU A 168 7.30 -0.34 6.17
N GLU A 169 8.32 -0.53 5.34
CA GLU A 169 8.57 -1.72 4.52
C GLU A 169 8.89 -3.01 5.33
N ARG A 170 9.05 -2.86 6.63
CA ARG A 170 9.22 -3.95 7.60
C ARG A 170 8.06 -4.03 8.60
N GLY A 171 6.94 -3.35 8.29
CA GLY A 171 5.69 -3.40 9.04
C GLY A 171 5.46 -2.28 10.04
N GLY A 172 6.40 -1.34 10.23
CA GLY A 172 6.19 -0.11 11.00
C GLY A 172 5.89 -0.31 12.49
N GLU A 173 6.31 -1.44 13.09
CA GLU A 173 5.99 -1.76 14.50
C GLU A 173 6.46 -0.67 15.47
N GLY A 174 7.61 -0.05 15.17
CA GLY A 174 8.17 1.01 15.98
C GLY A 174 7.30 2.26 15.99
N LEU A 175 6.81 2.69 14.82
CA LEU A 175 5.89 3.82 14.71
C LEU A 175 4.52 3.48 15.30
N SER A 176 4.01 2.28 15.07
CA SER A 176 2.77 1.78 15.68
C SER A 176 2.81 1.89 17.22
N GLN A 177 3.93 1.53 17.83
CA GLN A 177 4.10 1.67 19.28
C GLN A 177 4.17 3.14 19.68
N LEU A 178 4.87 3.98 18.91
CA LEU A 178 5.00 5.41 19.21
C LEU A 178 3.64 6.14 19.16
N ILE A 179 2.78 5.77 18.19
CA ILE A 179 1.42 6.33 18.09
C ILE A 179 0.58 5.98 19.33
N LYS A 180 0.69 4.75 19.84
CA LYS A 180 -0.02 4.31 21.04
C LYS A 180 0.49 5.01 22.31
N ASP A 181 1.81 5.20 22.41
CA ASP A 181 2.45 5.77 23.59
C ASP A 181 2.35 7.30 23.64
N ARG A 182 2.39 7.96 22.48
CA ARG A 182 2.43 9.41 22.35
C ARG A 182 1.51 9.93 21.23
N PRO A 183 0.19 9.65 21.29
CA PRO A 183 -0.75 10.03 20.22
C PRO A 183 -0.79 11.55 19.98
N GLU A 184 -0.52 12.38 21.00
CA GLU A 184 -0.53 13.84 20.89
C GLU A 184 0.44 14.39 19.82
N LEU A 185 1.51 13.65 19.51
CA LEU A 185 2.47 14.05 18.49
C LEU A 185 1.82 14.10 17.09
N PHE A 186 0.84 13.25 16.86
CA PHE A 186 0.22 13.05 15.54
C PHE A 186 -1.13 13.77 15.40
N ALA A 187 -1.57 14.51 16.42
CA ALA A 187 -2.84 15.22 16.42
C ALA A 187 -2.88 16.25 15.26
N ALA A 188 -3.88 16.13 14.39
CA ALA A 188 -4.11 17.00 13.25
C ALA A 188 -5.61 17.03 12.90
N ASP A 189 -6.04 18.06 12.15
CA ASP A 189 -7.40 18.14 11.58
C ASP A 189 -7.51 17.35 10.28
N ALA A 190 -6.43 17.35 9.49
CA ALA A 190 -6.29 16.52 8.30
C ALA A 190 -4.94 15.77 8.32
N ILE A 191 -4.95 14.51 7.89
CA ILE A 191 -3.76 13.66 7.76
C ILE A 191 -3.69 13.21 6.30
N LEU A 192 -2.64 13.63 5.61
CA LEU A 192 -2.39 13.28 4.22
C LEU A 192 -1.28 12.23 4.16
N ILE A 193 -1.65 11.01 3.80
CA ILE A 193 -0.75 9.87 3.71
C ILE A 193 -0.33 9.71 2.25
N ALA A 194 0.91 10.10 1.95
CA ALA A 194 1.52 9.96 0.64
C ALA A 194 2.29 8.63 0.58
N ASP A 195 1.54 7.56 0.37
CA ASP A 195 2.00 6.16 0.33
C ASP A 195 0.99 5.31 -0.45
N ALA A 196 0.43 5.91 -1.48
CA ALA A 196 -0.53 5.30 -2.39
C ALA A 196 -0.35 5.94 -3.76
N GLY A 197 -1.11 5.49 -4.74
CA GLY A 197 -0.89 5.93 -6.09
C GLY A 197 -2.14 6.13 -6.93
N ASN A 198 -1.89 6.53 -8.15
CA ASN A 198 -2.88 6.78 -9.17
C ASN A 198 -3.25 5.48 -9.92
N ALA A 199 -4.47 5.41 -10.42
CA ALA A 199 -4.95 4.26 -11.20
C ALA A 199 -4.18 4.08 -12.52
N ALA A 200 -3.59 5.15 -13.04
CA ALA A 200 -2.72 5.17 -14.22
C ALA A 200 -1.95 6.49 -14.27
N VAL A 201 -0.86 6.54 -15.02
CA VAL A 201 -0.14 7.79 -15.29
C VAL A 201 -1.11 8.85 -15.83
N GLY A 202 -1.09 10.03 -15.22
CA GLY A 202 -1.94 11.15 -15.59
C GLY A 202 -3.44 10.97 -15.27
N GLN A 203 -3.79 10.05 -14.38
CA GLN A 203 -5.15 9.89 -13.85
C GLN A 203 -5.14 10.13 -12.34
N PRO A 204 -5.50 11.34 -11.88
CA PRO A 204 -5.50 11.63 -10.45
C PRO A 204 -6.46 10.72 -9.71
N THR A 205 -6.00 10.15 -8.60
CA THR A 205 -6.78 9.17 -7.85
C THR A 205 -6.62 9.39 -6.34
N LEU A 206 -7.71 9.25 -5.61
CA LEU A 206 -7.71 9.10 -4.16
C LEU A 206 -7.95 7.63 -3.81
N THR A 207 -7.10 7.07 -2.98
CA THR A 207 -7.35 5.75 -2.40
C THR A 207 -8.32 5.90 -1.24
N THR A 208 -9.55 5.41 -1.41
CA THR A 208 -10.63 5.59 -0.44
C THR A 208 -10.83 4.39 0.46
N SER A 209 -10.20 3.25 0.15
CA SER A 209 -10.23 2.08 1.03
C SER A 209 -8.97 1.23 0.88
N LEU A 210 -8.53 0.67 2.01
CA LEU A 210 -7.51 -0.37 2.08
C LEU A 210 -8.15 -1.63 2.67
N ARG A 211 -7.83 -2.78 2.11
CA ARG A 211 -8.31 -4.04 2.68
C ARG A 211 -7.61 -4.35 4.00
N GLY A 212 -8.37 -4.88 4.96
CA GLY A 212 -7.84 -5.61 6.08
C GLY A 212 -7.37 -7.00 5.66
N GLY A 213 -6.78 -7.73 6.58
CA GLY A 213 -6.35 -9.08 6.30
C GLY A 213 -6.10 -9.92 7.54
N ALA A 214 -5.95 -11.24 7.33
CA ALA A 214 -5.52 -12.16 8.36
C ALA A 214 -4.60 -13.22 7.78
N GLN A 215 -3.67 -13.69 8.60
CA GLN A 215 -2.86 -14.86 8.33
C GLN A 215 -3.45 -16.06 9.07
N ILE A 216 -3.65 -17.15 8.37
CA ILE A 216 -4.28 -18.36 8.93
C ILE A 216 -3.36 -19.54 8.65
N GLU A 217 -3.07 -20.33 9.68
CA GLU A 217 -2.35 -21.60 9.55
C GLU A 217 -3.33 -22.76 9.64
N VAL A 218 -3.21 -23.70 8.71
CA VAL A 218 -4.06 -24.89 8.61
C VAL A 218 -3.17 -26.13 8.59
N GLU A 219 -3.38 -27.07 9.50
CA GLU A 219 -2.73 -28.36 9.55
C GLU A 219 -3.77 -29.47 9.47
N VAL A 220 -3.52 -30.45 8.62
CA VAL A 220 -4.38 -31.64 8.43
C VAL A 220 -3.62 -32.90 8.77
N ASN A 221 -4.17 -33.71 9.65
CA ASN A 221 -3.61 -34.99 10.10
C ASN A 221 -4.61 -36.09 9.80
N THR A 222 -4.14 -37.18 9.17
CA THR A 222 -4.98 -38.33 8.82
C THR A 222 -4.46 -39.65 9.37
N LEU A 223 -3.16 -39.74 9.67
CA LEU A 223 -2.48 -40.95 10.15
C LEU A 223 -1.55 -40.60 11.31
N ALA A 224 -1.26 -41.56 12.17
CA ALA A 224 -0.29 -41.42 13.26
C ALA A 224 1.18 -41.31 12.75
N ALA A 225 1.46 -41.91 11.60
CA ALA A 225 2.74 -41.84 10.90
C ALA A 225 2.53 -42.19 9.41
N PRO A 226 3.45 -41.79 8.50
CA PRO A 226 3.41 -42.23 7.11
C PRO A 226 3.43 -43.76 6.98
N VAL A 227 2.63 -44.30 6.06
CA VAL A 227 2.54 -45.74 5.82
C VAL A 227 2.88 -46.10 4.38
N HIS A 228 3.32 -47.35 4.15
CA HIS A 228 3.73 -47.79 2.81
C HIS A 228 2.58 -47.72 1.79
N SER A 229 2.76 -46.93 0.72
CA SER A 229 1.69 -46.65 -0.25
C SER A 229 1.22 -47.85 -1.04
N GLY A 230 2.11 -48.84 -1.30
CA GLY A 230 1.73 -50.08 -1.99
C GLY A 230 0.90 -51.02 -1.13
N GLN A 231 0.98 -50.91 0.21
CA GLN A 231 0.22 -51.77 1.15
C GLN A 231 -1.09 -51.11 1.58
N PHE A 232 -1.09 -49.81 1.80
CA PHE A 232 -2.20 -49.10 2.43
C PHE A 232 -2.80 -48.04 1.52
N GLY A 233 -2.14 -47.65 0.42
CA GLY A 233 -2.64 -46.68 -0.54
C GLY A 233 -3.96 -47.11 -1.17
N GLY A 234 -4.83 -46.16 -1.44
CA GLY A 234 -6.21 -46.42 -1.92
C GLY A 234 -7.25 -46.54 -0.80
N ALA A 235 -6.81 -46.94 0.42
CA ALA A 235 -7.70 -47.04 1.60
C ALA A 235 -7.29 -46.07 2.72
N ALA A 236 -5.98 -45.96 3.02
CA ALA A 236 -5.50 -44.98 3.98
C ALA A 236 -5.69 -43.55 3.46
N PRO A 237 -6.34 -42.66 4.25
CA PRO A 237 -6.54 -41.31 3.84
C PRO A 237 -5.22 -40.52 3.79
N ASP A 238 -4.96 -39.88 2.66
CA ASP A 238 -3.78 -39.10 2.36
C ASP A 238 -3.97 -37.67 2.84
N ALA A 239 -3.13 -37.18 3.74
CA ALA A 239 -3.25 -35.87 4.35
C ALA A 239 -3.09 -34.72 3.32
N VAL A 240 -2.23 -34.90 2.30
CA VAL A 240 -2.07 -33.90 1.23
C VAL A 240 -3.34 -33.78 0.41
N LYS A 241 -3.95 -34.92 0.02
CA LYS A 241 -5.23 -34.90 -0.70
C LYS A 241 -6.38 -34.34 0.16
N ALA A 242 -6.38 -34.64 1.47
CA ALA A 242 -7.34 -34.07 2.39
C ALA A 242 -7.22 -32.56 2.46
N LEU A 243 -5.99 -32.03 2.64
CA LEU A 243 -5.74 -30.60 2.65
C LEU A 243 -6.12 -29.92 1.32
N MET A 244 -5.74 -30.49 0.17
CA MET A 244 -6.12 -29.96 -1.15
C MET A 244 -7.65 -29.80 -1.28
N ARG A 245 -8.43 -30.83 -0.90
CA ARG A 245 -9.89 -30.77 -0.96
C ARG A 245 -10.50 -29.79 0.03
N THR A 246 -9.89 -29.66 1.20
CA THR A 246 -10.28 -28.68 2.21
C THR A 246 -10.08 -27.25 1.70
N LEU A 247 -8.92 -26.98 1.07
CA LEU A 247 -8.64 -25.66 0.50
C LEU A 247 -9.49 -25.37 -0.74
N ASP A 248 -9.76 -26.38 -1.58
CA ASP A 248 -10.62 -26.26 -2.76
C ASP A 248 -12.05 -25.81 -2.39
N SER A 249 -12.55 -26.18 -1.19
CA SER A 249 -13.87 -25.76 -0.72
C SER A 249 -13.99 -24.25 -0.42
N LEU A 250 -12.86 -23.54 -0.33
CA LEU A 250 -12.83 -22.08 -0.14
C LEU A 250 -13.06 -21.29 -1.45
N THR A 251 -13.23 -22.00 -2.56
CA THR A 251 -13.55 -21.40 -3.87
C THR A 251 -14.68 -22.18 -4.55
N ASP A 252 -15.51 -21.48 -5.29
CA ASP A 252 -16.51 -22.10 -6.16
C ASP A 252 -15.91 -22.55 -7.51
N GLU A 253 -16.73 -23.16 -8.35
CA GLU A 253 -16.32 -23.64 -9.68
C GLU A 253 -15.82 -22.54 -10.64
N TYR A 254 -16.09 -21.27 -10.34
CA TYR A 254 -15.65 -20.10 -11.12
C TYR A 254 -14.43 -19.41 -10.49
N GLY A 255 -13.93 -19.89 -9.35
CA GLY A 255 -12.80 -19.32 -8.62
C GLY A 255 -13.15 -18.18 -7.67
N ARG A 256 -14.44 -17.96 -7.36
CA ARG A 256 -14.87 -16.96 -6.39
C ARG A 256 -14.73 -17.52 -4.98
N THR A 257 -14.31 -16.68 -4.03
CA THR A 257 -14.19 -17.09 -2.62
C THR A 257 -15.55 -17.46 -2.03
N THR A 258 -15.58 -18.58 -1.32
CA THR A 258 -16.73 -19.06 -0.54
C THR A 258 -16.31 -19.37 0.89
N ILE A 259 -17.05 -18.84 1.86
CA ILE A 259 -16.80 -19.05 3.29
C ILE A 259 -18.17 -19.26 3.96
N ASP A 260 -18.35 -20.36 4.69
CA ASP A 260 -19.61 -20.65 5.37
C ASP A 260 -20.02 -19.49 6.29
N GLY A 261 -21.25 -19.00 6.10
CA GLY A 261 -21.81 -17.93 6.93
C GLY A 261 -21.29 -16.52 6.66
N VAL A 262 -20.43 -16.34 5.67
CA VAL A 262 -19.89 -15.03 5.28
C VAL A 262 -20.51 -14.60 3.94
N ASP A 263 -20.97 -13.35 3.86
CA ASP A 263 -21.41 -12.76 2.60
C ASP A 263 -20.18 -12.44 1.72
N THR A 264 -20.11 -13.07 0.57
CA THR A 264 -19.07 -12.91 -0.44
C THR A 264 -19.62 -12.30 -1.75
N SER A 265 -20.78 -11.63 -1.71
CA SER A 265 -21.47 -11.11 -2.88
C SER A 265 -21.42 -9.59 -3.04
N ALA A 266 -20.74 -8.87 -2.14
CA ALA A 266 -20.70 -7.41 -2.16
C ALA A 266 -20.18 -6.84 -3.50
N HIS A 267 -20.64 -5.62 -3.82
CA HIS A 267 -20.27 -4.90 -5.04
C HIS A 267 -19.50 -3.62 -4.70
N TRP A 268 -18.45 -3.36 -5.47
CA TRP A 268 -17.68 -2.12 -5.40
C TRP A 268 -18.51 -0.95 -5.94
N GLN A 269 -18.50 0.18 -5.23
CA GLN A 269 -19.29 1.36 -5.59
C GLN A 269 -18.45 2.49 -6.24
N GLY A 270 -17.13 2.30 -6.36
CA GLY A 270 -16.22 3.25 -6.97
C GLY A 270 -15.94 2.97 -8.43
N GLN A 271 -14.80 3.44 -8.90
CA GLN A 271 -14.36 3.21 -10.27
C GLN A 271 -14.16 1.71 -10.56
N GLU A 272 -14.57 1.28 -11.74
CA GLU A 272 -14.31 -0.09 -12.20
C GLU A 272 -12.81 -0.35 -12.37
N TYR A 273 -12.41 -1.59 -12.14
CA TYR A 273 -11.08 -2.08 -12.52
C TYR A 273 -11.22 -2.87 -13.82
N PRO A 274 -10.86 -2.30 -14.97
CA PRO A 274 -11.03 -2.97 -16.25
C PRO A 274 -10.25 -4.28 -16.31
N ALA A 275 -10.87 -5.35 -16.81
CA ALA A 275 -10.26 -6.67 -16.86
C ALA A 275 -8.93 -6.72 -17.67
N GLU A 276 -8.82 -5.93 -18.73
CA GLU A 276 -7.58 -5.84 -19.52
C GLU A 276 -6.45 -5.13 -18.74
N ALA A 277 -6.76 -4.08 -17.97
CA ALA A 277 -5.79 -3.44 -17.09
C ALA A 277 -5.32 -4.42 -16.01
N PHE A 278 -6.26 -5.08 -15.32
CA PHE A 278 -5.94 -6.09 -14.30
C PHE A 278 -5.08 -7.23 -14.87
N ARG A 279 -5.32 -7.66 -16.09
CA ARG A 279 -4.54 -8.71 -16.73
C ARG A 279 -3.06 -8.32 -16.88
N GLY A 280 -2.81 -7.05 -17.23
CA GLY A 280 -1.46 -6.49 -17.33
C GLY A 280 -0.82 -6.31 -15.95
N ASP A 281 -1.53 -5.66 -15.03
CA ASP A 281 -1.04 -5.33 -13.68
C ASP A 281 -0.74 -6.61 -12.86
N ALA A 282 -1.61 -7.62 -12.96
CA ALA A 282 -1.43 -8.91 -12.31
C ALA A 282 -0.47 -9.87 -13.08
N GLN A 283 0.11 -9.43 -14.19
CA GLN A 283 1.05 -10.20 -15.01
C GLN A 283 0.53 -11.60 -15.42
N LEU A 284 -0.76 -11.68 -15.79
CA LEU A 284 -1.36 -12.95 -16.17
C LEU A 284 -0.72 -13.52 -17.44
N LEU A 285 -0.36 -14.78 -17.42
CA LEU A 285 0.15 -15.47 -18.60
C LEU A 285 -0.91 -15.53 -19.70
N GLU A 286 -0.46 -15.56 -20.96
CA GLU A 286 -1.35 -15.71 -22.11
C GLU A 286 -2.23 -16.97 -21.96
N GLY A 287 -3.52 -16.81 -22.16
CA GLY A 287 -4.50 -17.89 -22.02
C GLY A 287 -4.97 -18.19 -20.58
N THR A 288 -4.34 -17.58 -19.56
CA THR A 288 -4.86 -17.69 -18.19
C THR A 288 -6.09 -16.81 -18.02
N GLU A 289 -7.13 -17.35 -17.40
CA GLU A 289 -8.40 -16.66 -17.18
C GLU A 289 -8.39 -15.89 -15.84
N ILE A 290 -9.09 -14.76 -15.81
CA ILE A 290 -9.39 -14.07 -14.56
C ILE A 290 -10.47 -14.89 -13.84
N MET A 291 -10.32 -15.13 -12.54
CA MET A 291 -11.33 -15.81 -11.72
C MET A 291 -12.68 -15.09 -11.81
N GLY A 292 -13.77 -15.82 -11.79
CA GLY A 292 -15.12 -15.26 -11.96
C GLY A 292 -15.49 -14.83 -13.39
N SER A 293 -14.55 -14.86 -14.36
CA SER A 293 -14.82 -14.41 -15.74
C SER A 293 -15.72 -15.35 -16.55
N LYS A 294 -15.86 -16.60 -16.12
CA LYS A 294 -16.66 -17.64 -16.81
C LYS A 294 -17.99 -17.94 -16.14
N ASP A 295 -18.39 -17.14 -15.20
CA ASP A 295 -19.72 -17.29 -14.58
C ASP A 295 -20.80 -17.12 -15.66
N PRO A 296 -21.69 -18.11 -15.86
CA PRO A 296 -22.76 -18.05 -16.85
C PRO A 296 -23.82 -16.98 -16.56
N GLU A 297 -23.92 -16.51 -15.33
CA GLU A 297 -24.79 -15.40 -14.94
C GLU A 297 -24.19 -14.02 -15.29
N GLY A 298 -22.95 -14.00 -15.71
CA GLY A 298 -22.18 -12.80 -16.08
C GLY A 298 -20.83 -12.78 -15.36
N ALA A 299 -19.81 -12.27 -16.03
CA ALA A 299 -18.48 -12.13 -15.43
C ALA A 299 -18.55 -11.28 -14.16
N THR A 300 -17.94 -11.77 -13.08
CA THR A 300 -17.82 -10.99 -11.84
C THR A 300 -16.85 -9.83 -12.07
N PRO A 301 -17.23 -8.57 -11.76
CA PRO A 301 -16.33 -7.43 -11.89
C PRO A 301 -15.05 -7.64 -11.08
N VAL A 302 -13.89 -7.29 -11.65
CA VAL A 302 -12.60 -7.41 -10.98
C VAL A 302 -12.57 -6.58 -9.69
N ALA A 303 -13.09 -5.36 -9.75
CA ALA A 303 -13.17 -4.46 -8.60
C ALA A 303 -13.94 -5.07 -7.42
N ASP A 304 -14.99 -5.84 -7.69
CA ASP A 304 -15.73 -6.57 -6.63
C ASP A 304 -14.82 -7.56 -5.90
N MET A 305 -14.08 -8.37 -6.66
CA MET A 305 -13.25 -9.44 -6.10
C MET A 305 -12.01 -8.91 -5.37
N VAL A 306 -11.42 -7.81 -5.88
CA VAL A 306 -10.18 -7.29 -5.29
C VAL A 306 -10.40 -6.22 -4.22
N TRP A 307 -11.60 -5.58 -4.14
CA TRP A 307 -11.82 -4.47 -3.19
C TRP A 307 -13.02 -4.65 -2.26
N SER A 308 -14.09 -5.32 -2.68
CA SER A 308 -15.32 -5.40 -1.89
C SER A 308 -15.69 -6.80 -1.39
N ARG A 309 -14.94 -7.84 -1.75
CA ARG A 309 -15.18 -9.21 -1.30
C ARG A 309 -13.99 -9.79 -0.56
N PRO A 310 -14.20 -10.71 0.39
CA PRO A 310 -13.10 -11.51 0.93
C PRO A 310 -12.38 -12.26 -0.18
N ALA A 311 -11.05 -12.34 -0.08
CA ALA A 311 -10.21 -13.09 -0.99
C ALA A 311 -9.17 -13.90 -0.21
N ILE A 312 -8.93 -15.14 -0.63
CA ILE A 312 -7.99 -16.05 0.04
C ILE A 312 -6.92 -16.49 -0.96
N SER A 313 -5.66 -16.33 -0.56
CA SER A 313 -4.51 -16.85 -1.29
C SER A 313 -3.78 -17.87 -0.45
N VAL A 314 -3.35 -18.99 -1.06
CA VAL A 314 -2.47 -19.96 -0.41
C VAL A 314 -1.03 -19.47 -0.57
N THR A 315 -0.43 -18.97 0.52
CA THR A 315 0.92 -18.38 0.51
C THR A 315 2.01 -19.34 0.94
N GLY A 316 1.62 -20.46 1.52
CA GLY A 316 2.53 -21.55 1.89
C GLY A 316 1.84 -22.89 1.85
N PHE A 317 2.55 -23.93 1.42
CA PHE A 317 2.07 -25.30 1.40
C PHE A 317 3.22 -26.24 1.74
N THR A 318 3.06 -27.07 2.77
CA THR A 318 4.09 -27.99 3.24
C THR A 318 3.63 -29.42 3.10
N SER A 319 4.40 -30.19 2.36
CA SER A 319 4.34 -31.65 2.30
C SER A 319 5.77 -32.19 2.07
N THR A 320 5.92 -33.49 1.86
CA THR A 320 7.23 -34.04 1.51
C THR A 320 7.73 -33.42 0.20
N PRO A 321 8.94 -32.81 0.16
CA PRO A 321 9.52 -32.29 -1.07
C PRO A 321 9.63 -33.37 -2.15
N VAL A 322 9.40 -33.00 -3.41
CA VAL A 322 9.43 -33.99 -4.53
C VAL A 322 10.71 -34.77 -4.59
N ALA A 323 11.86 -34.13 -4.32
CA ALA A 323 13.17 -34.77 -4.33
C ALA A 323 13.38 -35.77 -3.17
N GLU A 324 12.60 -35.68 -2.10
CA GLU A 324 12.67 -36.52 -0.90
C GLU A 324 11.49 -37.52 -0.84
N ALA A 325 10.64 -37.51 -1.87
CA ALA A 325 9.44 -38.35 -1.91
C ALA A 325 9.82 -39.85 -1.96
N VAL A 326 9.14 -40.61 -1.11
CA VAL A 326 9.25 -42.08 -1.04
C VAL A 326 7.85 -42.69 -1.25
N ASN A 327 7.79 -44.01 -1.41
CA ASN A 327 6.53 -44.76 -1.61
C ASN A 327 5.72 -44.84 -0.30
N ALA A 328 5.31 -43.68 0.24
CA ALA A 328 4.51 -43.59 1.47
C ALA A 328 3.27 -42.72 1.27
N VAL A 329 2.20 -43.02 2.00
CA VAL A 329 1.03 -42.15 2.16
C VAL A 329 1.37 -41.12 3.26
N PRO A 330 1.35 -39.81 2.99
CA PRO A 330 1.71 -38.82 3.99
C PRO A 330 0.65 -38.73 5.11
N ALA A 331 1.13 -38.59 6.34
CA ALA A 331 0.30 -38.53 7.55
C ALA A 331 -0.20 -37.11 7.86
N THR A 332 0.59 -36.08 7.47
CA THR A 332 0.36 -34.69 7.77
C THR A 332 0.59 -33.80 6.55
N ALA A 333 -0.13 -32.71 6.46
CA ALA A 333 0.13 -31.61 5.50
C ALA A 333 -0.34 -30.28 6.12
N ALA A 334 0.30 -29.19 5.75
CA ALA A 334 -0.04 -27.86 6.27
C ALA A 334 -0.06 -26.80 5.16
N ALA A 335 -0.83 -25.76 5.38
CA ALA A 335 -0.88 -24.59 4.51
C ALA A 335 -0.93 -23.29 5.34
N LYS A 336 -0.41 -22.21 4.75
CA LYS A 336 -0.60 -20.85 5.22
C LYS A 336 -1.48 -20.10 4.23
N LEU A 337 -2.52 -19.46 4.76
CA LEU A 337 -3.49 -18.71 3.97
C LEU A 337 -3.35 -17.21 4.30
N ASN A 338 -3.37 -16.38 3.26
CA ASN A 338 -3.54 -14.95 3.40
C ASN A 338 -4.99 -14.61 3.04
N LEU A 339 -5.74 -14.19 4.03
CA LEU A 339 -7.10 -13.67 3.86
C LEU A 339 -7.02 -12.15 3.70
N ARG A 340 -7.73 -11.62 2.70
CA ARG A 340 -8.01 -10.19 2.55
C ARG A 340 -9.50 -9.95 2.71
N VAL A 341 -9.86 -8.88 3.44
CA VAL A 341 -11.25 -8.52 3.70
C VAL A 341 -11.50 -7.06 3.35
N PRO A 342 -12.70 -6.68 2.93
CA PRO A 342 -13.06 -5.29 2.67
C PRO A 342 -12.88 -4.40 3.90
N ALA A 343 -12.65 -3.10 3.67
CA ALA A 343 -12.67 -2.11 4.74
C ALA A 343 -13.96 -2.16 5.56
N GLY A 344 -13.87 -1.91 6.86
CA GLY A 344 -15.01 -1.97 7.78
C GLY A 344 -15.44 -3.38 8.17
N THR A 345 -14.73 -4.41 7.72
CA THR A 345 -14.98 -5.82 8.07
C THR A 345 -13.99 -6.27 9.15
N ASP A 346 -14.47 -6.99 10.15
CA ASP A 346 -13.61 -7.61 11.17
C ASP A 346 -12.83 -8.79 10.58
N ALA A 347 -11.55 -8.55 10.26
CA ALA A 347 -10.67 -9.53 9.63
C ALA A 347 -10.47 -10.77 10.51
N ARG A 348 -10.42 -10.62 11.84
CA ARG A 348 -10.30 -11.73 12.78
C ARG A 348 -11.55 -12.60 12.76
N ALA A 349 -12.73 -11.99 12.82
CA ALA A 349 -14.00 -12.74 12.78
C ALA A 349 -14.17 -13.51 11.46
N ILE A 350 -13.80 -12.91 10.31
CA ILE A 350 -13.81 -13.63 9.03
C ILE A 350 -12.74 -14.73 8.99
N GLY A 351 -11.55 -14.48 9.55
CA GLY A 351 -10.50 -15.50 9.68
C GLY A 351 -10.95 -16.70 10.53
N GLU A 352 -11.65 -16.46 11.63
CA GLU A 352 -12.26 -17.51 12.46
C GLU A 352 -13.34 -18.30 11.69
N ALA A 353 -14.14 -17.61 10.86
CA ALA A 353 -15.10 -18.28 9.98
C ALA A 353 -14.39 -19.17 8.94
N VAL A 354 -13.25 -18.75 8.38
CA VAL A 354 -12.40 -19.60 7.53
C VAL A 354 -11.90 -20.81 8.30
N CYS A 355 -11.44 -20.64 9.54
CA CYS A 355 -10.98 -21.75 10.39
C CYS A 355 -12.09 -22.78 10.64
N GLU A 356 -13.32 -22.35 10.88
CA GLU A 356 -14.48 -23.26 11.03
C GLU A 356 -14.87 -23.89 9.69
N HIS A 357 -14.86 -23.13 8.60
CA HIS A 357 -15.14 -23.66 7.26
C HIS A 357 -14.19 -24.82 6.92
N VAL A 358 -12.87 -24.65 7.06
CA VAL A 358 -11.89 -25.70 6.73
C VAL A 358 -12.03 -26.94 7.61
N LYS A 359 -12.44 -26.79 8.88
CA LYS A 359 -12.75 -27.92 9.77
C LYS A 359 -13.99 -28.68 9.31
N ASN A 360 -15.06 -27.96 8.88
CA ASN A 360 -16.31 -28.55 8.45
C ASN A 360 -16.21 -29.25 7.09
N HIS A 361 -15.33 -28.79 6.21
CA HIS A 361 -15.16 -29.31 4.85
C HIS A 361 -14.02 -30.33 4.72
N ALA A 362 -13.34 -30.68 5.83
CA ALA A 362 -12.28 -31.68 5.80
C ALA A 362 -12.85 -33.07 5.48
N PRO A 363 -12.37 -33.75 4.42
CA PRO A 363 -12.88 -35.04 4.01
C PRO A 363 -12.38 -36.16 4.94
N TRP A 364 -13.10 -37.29 4.92
CA TRP A 364 -12.69 -38.58 5.53
C TRP A 364 -12.45 -38.55 7.04
N GLY A 365 -13.03 -37.57 7.75
CA GLY A 365 -12.80 -37.40 9.18
C GLY A 365 -11.36 -37.00 9.53
N ALA A 366 -10.66 -36.34 8.61
CA ALA A 366 -9.32 -35.81 8.87
C ALA A 366 -9.34 -34.83 10.04
N HIS A 367 -8.30 -34.86 10.86
CA HIS A 367 -8.16 -33.97 11.98
C HIS A 367 -7.56 -32.64 11.49
N VAL A 368 -8.30 -31.55 11.60
CA VAL A 368 -7.86 -30.22 11.19
C VAL A 368 -7.61 -29.35 12.41
N LYS A 369 -6.41 -28.77 12.47
CA LYS A 369 -6.10 -27.61 13.31
C LYS A 369 -6.03 -26.39 12.40
N ALA A 370 -6.80 -25.35 12.72
CA ALA A 370 -6.75 -24.09 12.01
C ALA A 370 -6.82 -22.96 13.02
N GLU A 371 -5.96 -21.95 12.86
CA GLU A 371 -5.87 -20.80 13.75
C GLU A 371 -5.51 -19.51 13.00
N VAL A 372 -6.09 -18.40 13.44
CA VAL A 372 -5.73 -17.06 12.97
C VAL A 372 -4.51 -16.59 13.76
N VAL A 373 -3.35 -16.49 13.10
CA VAL A 373 -2.08 -16.11 13.74
C VAL A 373 -1.90 -14.60 13.78
N GLU A 374 -2.50 -13.87 12.81
CA GLU A 374 -2.42 -12.42 12.69
C GLU A 374 -3.70 -11.89 12.07
N ALA A 375 -4.16 -10.69 12.48
CA ALA A 375 -5.27 -10.02 11.83
C ALA A 375 -5.13 -8.50 11.97
N ASN A 376 -5.33 -7.80 10.84
CA ASN A 376 -5.25 -6.35 10.73
C ASN A 376 -6.55 -5.79 10.16
N ALA A 377 -7.01 -4.67 10.71
CA ALA A 377 -8.20 -3.98 10.21
C ALA A 377 -7.95 -3.35 8.84
N GLY A 378 -9.00 -3.19 8.06
CA GLY A 378 -8.99 -2.38 6.86
C GLY A 378 -9.32 -0.92 7.18
N PHE A 379 -8.96 -0.04 6.28
CA PHE A 379 -9.21 1.40 6.39
C PHE A 379 -10.21 1.85 5.33
N SER A 380 -11.03 2.85 5.65
CA SER A 380 -11.82 3.57 4.66
C SER A 380 -11.98 5.04 5.05
N THR A 381 -12.03 5.88 4.05
CA THR A 381 -12.32 7.31 4.20
C THR A 381 -13.52 7.70 3.35
N ASP A 382 -14.26 8.70 3.82
CA ASP A 382 -15.38 9.27 3.08
C ASP A 382 -14.85 10.38 2.16
N PRO A 383 -14.96 10.24 0.83
CA PRO A 383 -14.48 11.23 -0.13
C PRO A 383 -15.22 12.57 -0.06
N GLU A 384 -16.40 12.62 0.57
CA GLU A 384 -17.18 13.85 0.74
C GLU A 384 -16.74 14.67 1.97
N LYS A 385 -15.88 14.13 2.84
CA LYS A 385 -15.33 14.91 3.95
C LYS A 385 -14.55 16.12 3.44
N PRO A 386 -14.64 17.30 4.09
CA PRO A 386 -14.09 18.55 3.59
C PRO A 386 -12.63 18.52 3.15
N ALA A 387 -11.72 17.92 3.93
CA ALA A 387 -10.32 17.84 3.56
C ALA A 387 -10.10 16.88 2.39
N VAL A 388 -10.75 15.71 2.40
CA VAL A 388 -10.62 14.70 1.34
C VAL A 388 -11.17 15.23 0.03
N ALA A 389 -12.36 15.85 0.06
CA ALA A 389 -12.98 16.49 -1.11
C ALA A 389 -12.13 17.65 -1.67
N LEU A 390 -11.53 18.46 -0.78
CA LEU A 390 -10.65 19.55 -1.20
C LEU A 390 -9.38 19.01 -1.88
N LEU A 391 -8.76 17.96 -1.33
CA LEU A 391 -7.60 17.32 -1.97
C LEU A 391 -7.96 16.77 -3.34
N GLY A 392 -9.12 16.10 -3.47
CA GLY A 392 -9.64 15.63 -4.76
C GLY A 392 -9.82 16.76 -5.79
N GLN A 393 -10.35 17.90 -5.37
CA GLN A 393 -10.47 19.08 -6.24
C GLN A 393 -9.09 19.61 -6.65
N CYS A 394 -8.12 19.68 -5.73
CA CYS A 394 -6.77 20.14 -6.04
C CYS A 394 -6.04 19.20 -6.99
N LEU A 395 -6.21 17.88 -6.82
CA LEU A 395 -5.73 16.87 -7.76
C LEU A 395 -6.34 17.06 -9.14
N SER A 396 -7.67 17.24 -9.21
CA SER A 396 -8.35 17.49 -10.49
C SER A 396 -7.81 18.72 -11.21
N GLU A 397 -7.54 19.79 -10.48
CA GLU A 397 -6.98 21.02 -11.05
C GLU A 397 -5.53 20.84 -11.52
N ALA A 398 -4.68 20.18 -10.73
CA ALA A 398 -3.28 19.95 -11.07
C ALA A 398 -3.12 19.07 -12.32
N TYR A 399 -3.97 18.07 -12.47
CA TYR A 399 -3.95 17.14 -13.61
C TYR A 399 -4.80 17.61 -14.80
N GLY A 400 -5.75 18.52 -14.58
CA GLY A 400 -6.73 18.91 -15.60
C GLY A 400 -7.72 17.81 -15.95
N LYS A 401 -7.97 16.86 -15.03
CA LYS A 401 -8.89 15.74 -15.14
C LYS A 401 -9.60 15.51 -13.82
N ASP A 402 -10.80 14.94 -13.85
CA ASP A 402 -11.53 14.58 -12.66
C ASP A 402 -10.78 13.51 -11.86
N THR A 403 -10.72 13.71 -10.54
CA THR A 403 -10.11 12.75 -9.61
C THR A 403 -11.00 11.53 -9.45
N ALA A 404 -10.41 10.37 -9.62
CA ALA A 404 -11.07 9.08 -9.39
C ALA A 404 -10.96 8.66 -7.91
N ALA A 405 -11.86 7.78 -7.48
CA ALA A 405 -11.79 7.09 -6.21
C ALA A 405 -11.60 5.60 -6.45
N GLN A 406 -10.59 5.00 -5.82
CA GLN A 406 -10.34 3.56 -5.93
C GLN A 406 -10.09 2.91 -4.57
N GLY A 407 -10.23 1.59 -4.53
CA GLY A 407 -9.75 0.75 -3.44
C GLY A 407 -8.31 0.30 -3.70
N MET A 408 -7.57 -0.05 -2.66
CA MET A 408 -6.27 -0.69 -2.77
C MET A 408 -6.28 -2.04 -2.03
N GLY A 409 -5.65 -3.04 -2.63
CA GLY A 409 -5.60 -4.40 -2.09
C GLY A 409 -4.63 -4.57 -0.91
N GLY A 410 -3.66 -3.66 -0.76
CA GLY A 410 -2.74 -3.60 0.35
C GLY A 410 -3.38 -3.08 1.63
N SER A 411 -2.69 -3.25 2.74
CA SER A 411 -3.03 -2.61 4.01
C SER A 411 -1.83 -1.76 4.44
N ILE A 412 -2.11 -0.56 4.91
CA ILE A 412 -1.14 0.32 5.56
C ILE A 412 -1.60 0.43 7.02
N PRO A 413 -1.03 -0.34 7.95
CA PRO A 413 -1.49 -0.40 9.35
C PRO A 413 -1.59 0.97 10.01
N LEU A 414 -0.66 1.85 9.70
CA LEU A 414 -0.61 3.24 10.14
C LEU A 414 -1.95 3.97 9.94
N THR A 415 -2.67 3.73 8.83
CA THR A 415 -3.93 4.42 8.54
C THR A 415 -5.00 4.17 9.58
N THR A 416 -5.15 2.89 9.99
CA THR A 416 -6.12 2.49 11.02
C THR A 416 -5.68 2.97 12.40
N GLU A 417 -4.39 2.90 12.71
CA GLU A 417 -3.85 3.36 13.99
C GLU A 417 -4.01 4.86 14.19
N LEU A 418 -3.74 5.67 13.16
CA LEU A 418 -3.99 7.11 13.19
C LEU A 418 -5.48 7.44 13.26
N GLN A 419 -6.33 6.66 12.58
CA GLN A 419 -7.79 6.83 12.64
C GLN A 419 -8.34 6.52 14.04
N GLU A 420 -7.83 5.47 14.69
CA GLU A 420 -8.20 5.11 16.07
C GLU A 420 -7.69 6.15 17.08
N ALA A 421 -6.45 6.61 16.94
CA ALA A 421 -5.87 7.63 17.81
C ALA A 421 -6.53 9.01 17.62
N HIS A 422 -6.95 9.34 16.40
CA HIS A 422 -7.51 10.63 16.00
C HIS A 422 -8.81 10.48 15.22
N PRO A 423 -9.91 10.03 15.86
CA PRO A 423 -11.16 9.70 15.14
C PRO A 423 -11.85 10.89 14.47
N ASN A 424 -11.46 12.13 14.85
CA ASN A 424 -11.98 13.35 14.23
C ASN A 424 -11.12 13.87 13.07
N ALA A 425 -9.91 13.33 12.89
CA ALA A 425 -9.05 13.70 11.76
C ALA A 425 -9.63 13.17 10.44
N GLU A 426 -9.50 13.96 9.39
CA GLU A 426 -9.84 13.53 8.04
C GLU A 426 -8.60 12.98 7.36
N ILE A 427 -8.60 11.67 7.06
CA ILE A 427 -7.44 10.98 6.49
C ILE A 427 -7.65 10.80 4.99
N ALA A 428 -6.67 11.22 4.18
CA ALA A 428 -6.64 11.02 2.74
C ALA A 428 -5.37 10.30 2.32
N LEU A 429 -5.51 9.31 1.41
CA LEU A 429 -4.40 8.56 0.83
C LEU A 429 -4.25 8.94 -0.64
N TYR A 430 -3.04 9.28 -1.01
CA TYR A 430 -2.63 9.70 -2.35
C TYR A 430 -1.12 9.48 -2.51
N GLY A 431 -0.57 9.80 -3.65
CA GLY A 431 0.88 9.77 -3.86
C GLY A 431 1.26 9.70 -5.33
N VAL A 432 2.53 9.44 -5.58
CA VAL A 432 3.14 9.50 -6.92
C VAL A 432 3.21 8.15 -7.63
N GLU A 433 2.82 7.08 -6.95
CA GLU A 433 2.85 5.73 -7.49
C GLU A 433 1.81 5.56 -8.60
N GLU A 434 2.03 4.60 -9.48
CA GLU A 434 1.08 4.14 -10.49
C GLU A 434 1.51 2.75 -11.00
N PRO A 435 0.69 2.02 -11.75
CA PRO A 435 0.98 0.61 -12.08
C PRO A 435 2.31 0.33 -12.78
N LYS A 436 2.87 1.29 -13.53
CA LYS A 436 4.17 1.14 -14.20
C LYS A 436 5.39 1.37 -13.29
N CYS A 437 5.16 1.83 -12.05
CA CYS A 437 6.25 2.04 -11.08
C CYS A 437 6.97 0.75 -10.73
N THR A 438 6.30 -0.41 -10.84
CA THR A 438 6.84 -1.73 -10.48
C THR A 438 7.50 -1.75 -9.11
N ILE A 439 6.83 -1.13 -8.12
CA ILE A 439 7.29 -1.12 -6.73
C ILE A 439 7.61 -2.55 -6.25
N HIS A 440 8.55 -2.70 -5.32
CA HIS A 440 9.04 -3.97 -4.80
C HIS A 440 9.70 -4.89 -5.83
N SER A 441 9.82 -4.47 -7.09
CA SER A 441 10.44 -5.23 -8.18
C SER A 441 11.72 -4.57 -8.71
N ALA A 442 12.48 -5.27 -9.55
CA ALA A 442 13.58 -4.67 -10.27
C ALA A 442 13.06 -3.62 -11.28
N ASN A 443 13.88 -2.61 -11.55
CA ASN A 443 13.53 -1.47 -12.40
C ASN A 443 12.36 -0.62 -11.88
N GLU A 444 12.18 -0.54 -10.57
CA GLU A 444 11.28 0.44 -9.97
C GLU A 444 11.57 1.84 -10.53
N SER A 445 10.50 2.59 -10.82
CA SER A 445 10.61 3.92 -11.41
C SER A 445 9.42 4.78 -11.05
N VAL A 446 9.58 6.09 -11.17
CA VAL A 446 8.49 7.06 -11.08
C VAL A 446 8.40 7.88 -12.35
N ASP A 447 7.19 8.22 -12.77
CA ASP A 447 6.98 9.24 -13.79
C ASP A 447 7.17 10.62 -13.16
N PRO A 448 8.13 11.44 -13.63
CA PRO A 448 8.36 12.76 -13.02
C PRO A 448 7.16 13.69 -13.07
N THR A 449 6.24 13.50 -14.02
CA THR A 449 5.02 14.31 -14.12
C THR A 449 4.03 13.99 -13.01
N GLU A 450 4.04 12.76 -12.48
CA GLU A 450 3.24 12.41 -11.29
C GLU A 450 3.72 13.18 -10.06
N ILE A 451 5.04 13.25 -9.83
CA ILE A 451 5.61 14.06 -8.74
C ILE A 451 5.20 15.53 -8.89
N GLU A 452 5.29 16.07 -10.11
CA GLU A 452 4.93 17.47 -10.39
C GLU A 452 3.46 17.76 -10.12
N HIS A 453 2.56 16.88 -10.60
CA HIS A 453 1.13 17.09 -10.44
C HIS A 453 0.68 16.92 -8.98
N VAL A 454 1.17 15.87 -8.29
CA VAL A 454 0.82 15.63 -6.90
C VAL A 454 1.37 16.73 -6.00
N ALA A 455 2.61 17.19 -6.22
CA ALA A 455 3.17 18.33 -5.48
C ALA A 455 2.37 19.63 -5.69
N ALA A 456 1.91 19.88 -6.92
CA ALA A 456 1.06 21.03 -7.19
C ALA A 456 -0.30 20.93 -6.48
N ALA A 457 -0.91 19.74 -6.48
CA ALA A 457 -2.17 19.50 -5.79
C ALA A 457 -2.03 19.66 -4.27
N GLU A 458 -0.94 19.14 -3.66
CA GLU A 458 -0.67 19.32 -2.24
C GLU A 458 -0.45 20.81 -1.89
N ALA A 459 0.33 21.53 -2.67
CA ALA A 459 0.53 22.96 -2.44
C ALA A 459 -0.76 23.76 -2.54
N LEU A 460 -1.63 23.45 -3.51
CA LEU A 460 -2.96 24.04 -3.64
C LEU A 460 -3.85 23.72 -2.45
N PHE A 461 -3.82 22.46 -1.98
CA PHE A 461 -4.54 22.04 -0.79
C PHE A 461 -4.10 22.84 0.44
N LEU A 462 -2.80 22.86 0.73
CA LEU A 462 -2.22 23.57 1.88
C LEU A 462 -2.49 25.07 1.86
N GLN A 463 -2.60 25.66 0.66
CA GLN A 463 -2.95 27.09 0.52
C GLN A 463 -4.44 27.37 0.83
N ARG A 464 -5.33 26.39 0.59
CA ARG A 464 -6.80 26.57 0.65
C ARG A 464 -7.45 26.02 1.89
N TYR A 465 -6.81 25.12 2.60
CA TYR A 465 -7.35 24.42 3.77
C TYR A 465 -7.35 25.27 5.04
N ALA A 466 -7.52 26.55 4.94
CA ALA A 466 -7.50 27.49 6.07
C ALA A 466 -8.83 27.50 6.86
#